data_b49e280f3ecdba5dba710d3f66f31a96
#
_entry.id   b49e280f3ecdba5dba710d3f66f31a96
#
_cell.length_a   1.000
_cell.length_b   1.000
_cell.length_c   1.000
_cell.angle_alpha   90.00
_cell.angle_beta   90.00
_cell.angle_gamma   90.00
#
_symmetry.space_group_name_H-M   'P 1'
#
loop_
_entity.id
_entity.type
_entity.pdbx_description
1 polymer ?
#
loop_
_entity_poly.entity_id
_entity_poly.type
_entity_poly.pdbx_seq_one_letter_code
_entity_poly.pdbx_strand_id
1 'polypeptide(L)' 'MDELKWEHLTDVQGRFEADILKAYFEEYGIEIETFQEALGQHIYPTTLDMLGRVEIFVSKEQAEDARKLLEEYNNAKEE' A
#
# COMPACT_ATOMS: atom_id res chain seq x y z
N MET A 1 8.20 -0.37 -12.81
CA MET A 1 8.68 -0.67 -11.46
C MET A 1 9.70 -1.78 -11.50
N ASP A 2 10.73 -1.64 -10.73
CA ASP A 2 11.79 -2.64 -10.68
C ASP A 2 11.42 -3.73 -9.67
N GLU A 3 11.03 -4.88 -10.20
CA GLU A 3 10.58 -5.96 -9.33
C GLU A 3 11.68 -6.51 -8.44
N LEU A 4 12.93 -6.28 -8.82
CA LEU A 4 14.04 -6.77 -8.01
C LEU A 4 14.24 -5.94 -6.75
N LYS A 5 13.74 -4.73 -6.75
CA LYS A 5 13.88 -3.84 -5.61
C LYS A 5 12.66 -3.79 -4.72
N TRP A 6 11.52 -4.19 -5.22
CA TRP A 6 10.26 -4.00 -4.53
C TRP A 6 9.61 -5.32 -4.22
N GLU A 7 8.96 -5.36 -3.09
CA GLU A 7 8.26 -6.56 -2.65
C GLU A 7 6.84 -6.17 -2.25
N HIS A 8 5.87 -6.95 -2.69
CA HIS A 8 4.49 -6.70 -2.36
C HIS A 8 4.27 -6.90 -0.86
N LEU A 9 3.69 -5.90 -0.22
CA LEU A 9 3.46 -5.96 1.21
C LEU A 9 2.01 -6.28 1.54
N THR A 10 1.08 -5.53 0.99
CA THR A 10 -0.33 -5.74 1.27
C THR A 10 -1.15 -4.98 0.25
N ASP A 11 -2.46 -5.21 0.30
CA ASP A 11 -3.42 -4.47 -0.51
C ASP A 11 -4.36 -3.72 0.42
N VAL A 12 -4.79 -2.56 -0.01
CA VAL A 12 -5.78 -1.81 0.73
C VAL A 12 -6.89 -1.39 -0.22
N GLN A 13 -8.03 -1.04 0.36
CA GLN A 13 -9.18 -0.61 -0.41
C GLN A 13 -9.24 0.90 -0.45
N GLY A 14 -9.09 1.43 -1.65
CA GLY A 14 -9.26 2.86 -1.84
C GLY A 14 -7.99 3.65 -1.62
N ARG A 15 -7.97 4.81 -2.26
CA ARG A 15 -6.82 5.68 -2.25
C ARG A 15 -6.57 6.30 -0.90
N PHE A 16 -7.65 6.59 -0.21
CA PHE A 16 -7.54 7.24 1.08
C PHE A 16 -6.78 6.38 2.08
N GLU A 17 -7.14 5.12 2.13
CA GLU A 17 -6.47 4.19 3.02
C GLU A 17 -5.01 4.02 2.62
N ALA A 18 -4.75 3.99 1.33
CA ALA A 18 -3.38 3.84 0.85
C ALA A 18 -2.52 5.04 1.25
N ASP A 19 -3.09 6.24 1.16
CA ASP A 19 -2.35 7.43 1.53
C ASP A 19 -2.03 7.47 3.01
N ILE A 20 -2.98 7.05 3.82
CA ILE A 20 -2.76 7.01 5.27
C ILE A 20 -1.64 6.02 5.60
N LEU A 21 -1.70 4.86 4.99
CA LEU A 21 -0.70 3.84 5.26
C LEU A 21 0.68 4.30 4.81
N LYS A 22 0.73 4.94 3.66
CA LYS A 22 2.00 5.43 3.15
C LYS A 22 2.62 6.45 4.10
N ALA A 23 1.81 7.38 4.57
CA ALA A 23 2.29 8.40 5.49
C ALA A 23 2.78 7.78 6.79
N TYR A 24 2.06 6.80 7.28
CA TYR A 24 2.42 6.12 8.50
C TYR A 24 3.78 5.45 8.37
N PHE A 25 4.00 4.74 7.25
CA PHE A 25 5.26 4.05 7.06
C PHE A 25 6.42 5.01 6.85
N GLU A 26 6.16 6.11 6.13
CA GLU A 26 7.21 7.09 5.88
C GLU A 26 7.68 7.74 7.16
N GLU A 27 6.79 7.86 8.13
CA GLU A 27 7.16 8.42 9.41
C GLU A 27 8.18 7.55 10.14
N TYR A 28 8.21 6.27 9.83
CA TYR A 28 9.16 5.35 10.42
C TYR A 28 10.34 5.08 9.50
N GLY A 29 10.47 5.85 8.44
CA GLY A 29 11.60 5.73 7.55
C GLY A 29 11.51 4.58 6.56
N ILE A 30 10.32 4.05 6.35
CA ILE A 30 10.13 2.94 5.43
C ILE A 30 9.59 3.46 4.11
N GLU A 31 10.26 3.12 3.03
CA GLU A 31 9.89 3.59 1.71
C GLU A 31 8.78 2.72 1.14
N ILE A 32 7.69 3.35 0.76
CA ILE A 32 6.49 2.67 0.26
C ILE A 32 6.15 3.17 -1.13
N GLU A 33 5.75 2.26 -1.99
CA GLU A 33 5.21 2.60 -3.30
C GLU A 33 3.79 2.05 -3.40
N THR A 34 2.90 2.86 -3.92
CA THR A 34 1.51 2.44 -4.11
C THR A 34 1.26 2.21 -5.60
N PHE A 35 0.48 1.19 -5.88
CA PHE A 35 0.20 0.84 -7.26
C PHE A 35 -1.28 0.54 -7.39
N GLN A 36 -1.95 1.33 -8.18
CA GLN A 36 -3.38 1.15 -8.41
C GLN A 36 -3.57 0.44 -9.74
N GLU A 37 -4.52 -0.47 -9.77
CA GLU A 37 -4.74 -1.24 -10.98
C GLU A 37 -5.25 -0.35 -12.09
N ALA A 38 -4.43 -0.22 -13.13
CA ALA A 38 -4.76 0.65 -14.23
C ALA A 38 -5.92 0.11 -15.06
N LEU A 39 -6.11 -1.19 -15.02
CA LEU A 39 -7.14 -1.80 -15.84
C LEU A 39 -8.52 -1.25 -15.51
N GLY A 40 -8.78 -1.07 -14.24
CA GLY A 40 -10.06 -0.54 -13.82
C GLY A 40 -10.33 0.85 -14.32
N GLN A 41 -9.29 1.60 -14.50
CA GLN A 41 -9.45 2.99 -14.94
C GLN A 41 -9.98 3.10 -16.35
N HIS A 42 -9.64 2.15 -17.18
CA HIS A 42 -10.04 2.20 -18.57
C HIS A 42 -11.45 1.67 -18.81
N ILE A 43 -11.83 0.68 -18.03
CA ILE A 43 -13.07 -0.01 -18.29
C ILE A 43 -14.19 0.50 -17.40
N TYR A 44 -13.87 0.82 -16.19
CA TYR A 44 -14.87 1.27 -15.22
C TYR A 44 -14.47 2.63 -14.65
N PRO A 45 -14.84 3.68 -15.37
CA PRO A 45 -14.49 5.01 -14.90
C PRO A 45 -15.21 5.37 -13.62
N THR A 46 -14.57 6.14 -12.83
CA THR A 46 -15.14 6.81 -11.70
C THR A 46 -15.35 5.96 -10.46
N THR A 47 -16.56 5.46 -10.27
CA THR A 47 -16.97 4.90 -8.99
C THR A 47 -16.06 3.80 -8.51
N LEU A 48 -15.66 2.93 -9.42
CA LEU A 48 -14.84 1.79 -9.02
C LEU A 48 -13.42 2.21 -8.68
N ASP A 49 -12.97 3.31 -9.24
CA ASP A 49 -11.63 3.81 -8.93
C ASP A 49 -11.51 4.15 -7.46
N MET A 50 -12.55 4.72 -6.90
CA MET A 50 -12.52 5.11 -5.49
C MET A 50 -12.50 3.91 -4.58
N LEU A 51 -13.09 2.81 -5.03
CA LEU A 51 -13.15 1.59 -4.25
C LEU A 51 -12.11 0.59 -4.69
N GLY A 52 -11.31 0.96 -5.67
CA GLY A 52 -10.34 0.03 -6.25
C GLY A 52 -9.26 -0.38 -5.28
N ARG A 53 -8.69 -1.53 -5.57
CA ARG A 53 -7.62 -2.05 -4.75
C ARG A 53 -6.33 -1.32 -5.07
N VAL A 54 -5.60 -0.96 -4.04
CA VAL A 54 -4.30 -0.34 -4.17
C VAL A 54 -3.27 -1.28 -3.59
N GLU A 55 -2.30 -1.66 -4.39
CA GLU A 55 -1.24 -2.56 -3.95
C GLU A 55 -0.13 -1.74 -3.32
N ILE A 56 0.32 -2.21 -2.18
CA ILE A 56 1.37 -1.53 -1.43
C ILE A 56 2.66 -2.33 -1.55
N PHE A 57 3.70 -1.67 -2.03
CA PHE A 57 5.00 -2.28 -2.19
C PHE A 57 6.01 -1.61 -1.29
N VAL A 58 6.98 -2.37 -0.86
CA VAL A 58 8.02 -1.88 0.02
C VAL A 58 9.37 -2.33 -0.52
N SER A 59 10.41 -1.58 -0.20
CA SER A 59 11.76 -1.97 -0.56
C SER A 59 12.08 -3.32 0.08
N LYS A 60 12.74 -4.19 -0.69
CA LYS A 60 13.09 -5.49 -0.16
C LYS A 60 13.97 -5.42 1.07
N GLU A 61 14.78 -4.38 1.13
CA GLU A 61 15.65 -4.21 2.29
C GLU A 61 14.87 -3.90 3.55
N GLN A 62 13.69 -3.35 3.40
CA GLN A 62 12.86 -2.96 4.53
C GLN A 62 11.63 -3.86 4.70
N ALA A 63 11.56 -4.94 3.93
CA ALA A 63 10.36 -5.76 3.93
C ALA A 63 10.04 -6.34 5.29
N GLU A 64 11.06 -6.79 6.00
CA GLU A 64 10.83 -7.41 7.30
C GLU A 64 10.32 -6.39 8.31
N ASP A 65 10.96 -5.22 8.33
CA ASP A 65 10.52 -4.15 9.22
C ASP A 65 9.12 -3.69 8.85
N ALA A 66 8.84 -3.63 7.55
CA ALA A 66 7.53 -3.22 7.09
C ALA A 66 6.44 -4.17 7.53
N ARG A 67 6.72 -5.47 7.51
CA ARG A 67 5.73 -6.44 7.95
C ARG A 67 5.41 -6.28 9.43
N LYS A 68 6.43 -6.02 10.22
CA LYS A 68 6.21 -5.81 11.64
C LYS A 68 5.41 -4.55 11.90
N LEU A 69 5.72 -3.51 11.17
CA LEU A 69 5.01 -2.25 11.33
C LEU A 69 3.56 -2.38 10.88
N LEU A 70 3.35 -3.14 9.81
CA LEU A 70 2.00 -3.37 9.32
C LEU A 70 1.17 -4.10 10.36
N GLU A 71 1.78 -5.06 11.03
CA GLU A 71 1.07 -5.81 12.06
C GLU A 71 0.66 -4.89 13.20
N GLU A 72 1.55 -3.99 13.60
CA GLU A 72 1.23 -3.02 14.64
C GLU A 72 0.13 -2.08 14.20
N TYR A 73 0.18 -1.66 12.95
CA TYR A 73 -0.83 -0.77 12.40
C TYR A 73 -2.21 -1.43 12.43
N ASN A 74 -2.27 -2.68 12.01
CA ASN A 74 -3.53 -3.40 12.00
C ASN A 74 -4.06 -3.64 13.39
N ASN A 75 -3.19 -3.93 14.33
CA ASN A 75 -3.61 -4.15 15.71
C ASN A 75 -4.18 -2.88 16.32
N ALA A 76 -3.54 -1.78 16.09
CA ALA A 76 -4.02 -0.50 16.60
C ALA A 76 -5.35 -0.14 15.98
N LYS A 77 -5.51 -0.46 14.71
CA LYS A 77 -6.73 -0.13 13.99
C LYS A 77 -7.93 -0.92 14.49
N GLU A 78 -7.68 -2.13 14.99
CA GLU A 78 -8.76 -2.98 15.44
C GLU A 78 -9.26 -2.61 16.82
N GLU A 79 -8.54 -1.78 17.52
CA GLU A 79 -9.00 -1.31 18.81
C GLU A 79 -10.01 -0.21 18.63
#